data_af2d2278b9ef487c30bcaf19600834ea
#
_entry.id   af2d2278b9ef487c30bcaf19600834ea
#
_cell.length_a   1.000
_cell.length_b   1.000
_cell.length_c   1.000
_cell.angle_alpha   90.00
_cell.angle_beta   90.00
_cell.angle_gamma   90.00
#
_symmetry.space_group_name_H-M   'P 1'
#
loop_
_entity.id
_entity.type
_entity.pdbx_description
1 polymer ?
#
loop_
_entity_poly.entity_id
_entity_poly.type
_entity_poly.pdbx_seq_one_letter_code
_entity_poly.pdbx_strand_id
1 'polypeptide(L)'
;MKKNIFNYVLFASIVGGMTLSVASCSDDDLSSNQGGSNEALVRFSVNDVQSETIACGAAMTRGAITPGLANKDLAGQKLAAHSNRNLDVCLIETTVEGINPVKADARTRANIETTIGGDFSSTGIRGVAATSILTTPEWFKAAKTKSNGELYTPIRWSFAQPWARFFAVYPSKDSYSKLTINDMTSTDNAPSVDFTVEPNVRNQKDFMTACTGEVHYATQGEHPTTNLDFRHALTAIRFAVGQNLSWNKTIDKVEIRNAIMKSKYKLSNAFNGAGATWDNTGATRGTATLSGLSVNTSSNPNVTIMGNTGDNFTFYMIPQVLTGNSVTAYVHFTDNTEITATLKGEWKAGTTRTLKLSEKKSNWDYSITATDPSAAAYDQTTTDNYGITSYRTAPDGTQQAVAWKVVGYSVDGGT
;
A
#
# COMPACT_ATOMS: atom_id res chain seq x y z
N MET A 1 -1.34 -45.90 56.00
CA MET A 1 -2.08 -47.09 55.54
C MET A 1 -2.43 -46.96 54.10
N LYS A 2 -1.92 -47.91 53.30
CA LYS A 2 -2.46 -48.49 52.07
C LYS A 2 -2.84 -47.48 50.94
N LYS A 3 -2.51 -47.68 49.71
CA LYS A 3 -1.73 -48.61 48.83
C LYS A 3 -1.98 -48.12 47.43
N ASN A 4 -0.88 -48.04 46.68
CA ASN A 4 -0.70 -48.15 45.21
C ASN A 4 -1.87 -48.76 44.42
N ILE A 5 -2.02 -48.32 43.17
CA ILE A 5 -1.94 -49.22 41.99
C ILE A 5 -1.50 -48.40 40.78
N PHE A 6 -0.40 -48.80 40.20
CA PHE A 6 0.11 -48.55 38.85
C PHE A 6 -0.79 -49.27 37.81
N ASN A 7 -1.01 -48.63 36.69
CA ASN A 7 -1.25 -49.40 35.46
C ASN A 7 -0.60 -48.69 34.27
N TYR A 8 0.39 -49.40 33.76
CA TYR A 8 1.03 -49.18 32.45
C TYR A 8 0.10 -49.69 31.35
N VAL A 9 -0.07 -48.89 30.25
CA VAL A 9 -0.50 -49.43 28.95
C VAL A 9 0.34 -48.78 27.88
N LEU A 10 1.21 -49.50 27.40
CA LEU A 10 1.74 -49.91 26.12
C LEU A 10 1.62 -48.91 24.94
N PHE A 11 2.80 -48.52 24.45
CA PHE A 11 3.05 -47.90 23.15
C PHE A 11 2.65 -48.83 22.02
N ALA A 12 1.87 -48.33 21.06
CA ALA A 12 1.81 -48.84 19.71
C ALA A 12 2.08 -47.68 18.72
N SER A 13 3.23 -47.77 18.12
CA SER A 13 3.66 -46.93 17.01
C SER A 13 2.82 -47.28 15.78
N ILE A 14 2.10 -46.31 15.23
CA ILE A 14 1.59 -46.39 13.85
C ILE A 14 2.18 -45.22 13.09
N VAL A 15 3.10 -45.54 12.20
CA VAL A 15 3.56 -44.71 11.11
C VAL A 15 2.42 -44.67 10.09
N GLY A 16 1.72 -43.53 9.99
CA GLY A 16 0.71 -43.28 9.00
C GLY A 16 1.01 -41.98 8.29
N GLY A 17 1.23 -42.08 6.99
CA GLY A 17 1.66 -40.98 6.12
C GLY A 17 0.76 -39.74 6.21
N MET A 18 1.38 -38.59 6.30
CA MET A 18 0.74 -37.30 6.05
C MET A 18 0.40 -37.19 4.56
N THR A 19 -0.81 -37.52 4.22
CA THR A 19 -1.42 -37.00 2.99
C THR A 19 -1.80 -35.55 3.27
N LEU A 20 -1.11 -34.62 2.63
CA LEU A 20 -1.56 -33.24 2.50
C LEU A 20 -2.92 -33.27 1.78
N SER A 21 -4.00 -33.24 2.52
CA SER A 21 -5.29 -32.90 2.01
C SER A 21 -5.28 -31.41 1.72
N VAL A 22 -5.01 -31.03 0.47
CA VAL A 22 -5.51 -29.78 -0.07
C VAL A 22 -7.00 -29.81 0.15
N ALA A 23 -7.50 -29.01 1.08
CA ALA A 23 -8.91 -28.74 1.20
C ALA A 23 -9.32 -27.99 -0.06
N SER A 24 -9.65 -28.72 -1.10
CA SER A 24 -10.52 -28.24 -2.15
C SER A 24 -11.83 -27.89 -1.44
N CYS A 25 -12.14 -26.60 -1.30
CA CYS A 25 -13.49 -26.18 -1.04
C CYS A 25 -14.34 -26.70 -2.18
N SER A 26 -14.90 -27.86 -1.99
CA SER A 26 -16.00 -28.35 -2.82
C SER A 26 -17.20 -27.46 -2.51
N ASP A 27 -17.46 -26.57 -3.42
CA ASP A 27 -18.62 -25.70 -3.42
C ASP A 27 -19.83 -26.49 -3.87
N ASP A 28 -20.33 -27.33 -2.98
CA ASP A 28 -21.47 -28.22 -3.22
C ASP A 28 -22.70 -27.70 -2.50
N ASP A 29 -23.08 -26.45 -2.70
CA ASP A 29 -24.38 -26.02 -2.19
C ASP A 29 -25.04 -24.87 -2.97
N LEU A 30 -25.22 -25.04 -4.29
CA LEU A 30 -26.17 -24.22 -5.05
C LEU A 30 -26.85 -25.05 -6.16
N SER A 31 -27.20 -26.30 -5.89
CA SER A 31 -28.21 -27.01 -6.70
C SER A 31 -29.60 -26.76 -6.12
N SER A 32 -30.04 -25.51 -6.03
CA SER A 32 -31.46 -25.25 -5.89
C SER A 32 -32.07 -25.19 -7.28
N ASN A 33 -32.71 -26.28 -7.62
CA ASN A 33 -33.74 -26.45 -8.65
C ASN A 33 -34.48 -25.16 -8.98
N GLN A 34 -34.12 -24.51 -10.10
CA GLN A 34 -35.09 -23.75 -10.88
C GLN A 34 -34.76 -23.84 -12.38
N GLY A 35 -35.55 -24.68 -13.05
CA GLY A 35 -35.92 -24.54 -14.47
C GLY A 35 -34.84 -24.38 -15.52
N GLY A 36 -34.24 -25.45 -16.01
CA GLY A 36 -34.13 -25.62 -17.45
C GLY A 36 -33.01 -24.91 -18.24
N SER A 37 -31.87 -24.52 -17.69
CA SER A 37 -30.68 -24.31 -18.52
C SER A 37 -29.47 -24.94 -17.83
N ASN A 38 -28.77 -25.83 -18.54
CA ASN A 38 -27.51 -26.45 -18.09
C ASN A 38 -26.31 -25.47 -18.24
N GLU A 39 -26.54 -24.17 -18.14
CA GLU A 39 -25.48 -23.18 -18.30
C GLU A 39 -24.99 -22.70 -16.93
N ALA A 40 -23.66 -22.68 -16.77
CA ALA A 40 -23.00 -22.22 -15.56
C ALA A 40 -23.19 -20.71 -15.35
N LEU A 41 -23.14 -20.25 -14.11
CA LEU A 41 -23.13 -18.83 -13.79
C LEU A 41 -21.73 -18.23 -14.01
N VAL A 42 -21.65 -16.95 -14.37
CA VAL A 42 -20.40 -16.21 -14.39
C VAL A 42 -19.98 -15.93 -12.94
N ARG A 43 -18.80 -16.36 -12.56
CA ARG A 43 -18.16 -16.14 -11.25
C ARG A 43 -16.69 -15.87 -11.46
N PHE A 44 -16.05 -15.20 -10.51
CA PHE A 44 -14.64 -14.88 -10.56
C PHE A 44 -13.91 -15.46 -9.36
N SER A 45 -12.69 -15.92 -9.60
CA SER A 45 -11.70 -16.21 -8.56
C SER A 45 -10.87 -14.95 -8.35
N VAL A 46 -11.06 -14.28 -7.23
CA VAL A 46 -10.31 -13.06 -6.91
C VAL A 46 -9.05 -13.46 -6.17
N ASN A 47 -7.90 -13.19 -6.78
CA ASN A 47 -6.60 -13.50 -6.22
C ASN A 47 -6.02 -12.29 -5.49
N ASP A 48 -4.92 -12.50 -4.78
CA ASP A 48 -4.16 -11.43 -4.14
C ASP A 48 -3.75 -10.35 -5.14
N VAL A 49 -3.72 -9.10 -4.67
CA VAL A 49 -3.31 -7.96 -5.48
C VAL A 49 -1.86 -8.12 -5.91
N GLN A 50 -1.62 -8.00 -7.21
CA GLN A 50 -0.30 -8.15 -7.81
C GLN A 50 0.46 -6.83 -7.82
N SER A 51 1.78 -6.89 -7.64
CA SER A 51 2.66 -5.77 -7.94
C SER A 51 2.79 -5.58 -9.45
N GLU A 52 2.80 -4.34 -9.94
CA GLU A 52 2.98 -4.08 -11.38
C GLU A 52 4.40 -4.39 -11.88
N THR A 53 5.37 -4.40 -11.00
CA THR A 53 6.72 -4.81 -11.34
C THR A 53 6.81 -6.32 -11.36
N ILE A 54 6.86 -6.88 -12.54
CA ILE A 54 7.30 -8.26 -12.76
C ILE A 54 8.69 -8.38 -12.15
N ALA A 55 8.78 -9.18 -11.11
CA ALA A 55 9.98 -9.39 -10.33
C ALA A 55 11.21 -9.70 -11.20
N CYS A 56 12.18 -8.83 -11.21
CA CYS A 56 13.56 -9.30 -11.19
C CYS A 56 13.77 -9.89 -9.81
N GLY A 57 13.90 -11.23 -9.75
CA GLY A 57 13.96 -11.99 -8.53
C GLY A 57 15.01 -11.48 -7.54
N ALA A 58 14.51 -10.88 -6.49
CA ALA A 58 15.19 -10.79 -5.21
C ALA A 58 14.11 -11.02 -4.17
N ALA A 59 14.11 -12.22 -3.61
CA ALA A 59 13.38 -12.51 -2.39
C ALA A 59 13.72 -11.43 -1.38
N MET A 60 12.76 -10.56 -1.07
CA MET A 60 12.86 -9.66 0.07
C MET A 60 12.80 -10.53 1.32
N THR A 61 13.94 -11.04 1.74
CA THR A 61 14.10 -11.55 3.09
C THR A 61 13.65 -10.43 4.02
N ARG A 62 12.73 -10.74 4.92
CA ARG A 62 12.35 -9.90 6.04
C ARG A 62 13.58 -9.58 6.86
N GLY A 63 14.35 -8.60 6.41
CA GLY A 63 15.45 -8.05 7.18
C GLY A 63 14.84 -7.40 8.41
N ALA A 64 15.15 -7.94 9.58
CA ALA A 64 14.88 -7.30 10.85
C ALA A 64 15.34 -5.85 10.75
N ILE A 65 14.42 -4.91 10.98
CA ILE A 65 14.76 -3.49 11.07
C ILE A 65 15.60 -3.38 12.33
N THR A 66 16.90 -3.29 12.15
CA THR A 66 17.81 -2.94 13.23
C THR A 66 17.48 -1.50 13.64
N PRO A 67 17.13 -1.22 14.90
CA PRO A 67 17.00 0.16 15.36
C PRO A 67 18.42 0.72 15.45
N GLY A 68 18.79 1.46 14.49
CA GLY A 68 20.02 2.21 14.41
C GLY A 68 19.83 3.23 13.32
N LEU A 69 20.42 4.39 13.41
CA LEU A 69 20.52 5.37 12.34
C LEU A 69 20.72 4.61 11.02
N ALA A 70 19.63 4.23 10.40
CA ALA A 70 19.72 3.49 9.19
C ALA A 70 20.25 4.48 8.15
N ASN A 71 21.43 4.24 7.65
CA ASN A 71 21.93 4.87 6.42
C ASN A 71 20.92 4.79 5.26
N LYS A 72 19.89 3.94 5.40
CA LYS A 72 18.71 3.86 4.51
C LYS A 72 17.82 5.11 4.54
N ASP A 73 17.79 5.87 5.63
CA ASP A 73 17.06 7.15 5.65
C ASP A 73 17.79 8.23 4.84
N LEU A 74 19.08 8.02 4.58
CA LEU A 74 19.90 8.87 3.71
C LEU A 74 19.96 8.37 2.26
N ALA A 75 19.47 7.17 1.98
CA ALA A 75 19.48 6.57 0.62
C ALA A 75 18.37 7.09 -0.28
N GLY A 76 17.47 7.93 0.21
CA GLY A 76 16.41 8.57 -0.57
C GLY A 76 16.90 9.75 -1.39
N GLN A 77 16.10 10.14 -2.37
CA GLN A 77 16.34 11.38 -3.13
C GLN A 77 16.09 12.59 -2.22
N LYS A 78 17.14 13.42 -2.03
CA LYS A 78 17.02 14.68 -1.29
C LYS A 78 16.42 15.75 -2.19
N LEU A 79 15.28 16.28 -1.81
CA LEU A 79 14.60 17.38 -2.50
C LEU A 79 14.82 18.68 -1.73
N ALA A 80 15.26 19.71 -2.43
CA ALA A 80 15.36 21.04 -1.84
C ALA A 80 13.97 21.56 -1.47
N ALA A 81 13.85 22.06 -0.25
CA ALA A 81 12.63 22.70 0.22
C ALA A 81 12.89 24.15 0.63
N HIS A 82 11.85 24.96 0.56
CA HIS A 82 11.84 26.37 0.95
C HIS A 82 10.86 26.55 2.11
N SER A 83 11.25 27.37 3.08
CA SER A 83 10.38 27.78 4.18
C SER A 83 10.20 29.29 4.17
N ASN A 84 8.99 29.77 4.46
CA ASN A 84 8.70 31.20 4.66
C ASN A 84 9.33 31.77 5.95
N ARG A 85 9.89 30.91 6.81
CA ARG A 85 10.58 31.28 8.06
C ARG A 85 12.07 30.99 8.02
N ASN A 86 12.65 30.78 6.85
CA ASN A 86 14.09 30.50 6.64
C ASN A 86 14.60 29.27 7.43
N LEU A 87 13.75 28.28 7.64
CA LEU A 87 14.18 27.03 8.26
C LEU A 87 15.15 26.27 7.35
N ASP A 88 16.14 25.63 7.95
CA ASP A 88 17.01 24.69 7.24
C ASP A 88 16.25 23.37 7.01
N VAL A 89 15.63 23.22 5.86
CA VAL A 89 14.70 22.13 5.58
C VAL A 89 14.92 21.51 4.22
N CYS A 90 14.72 20.21 4.15
CA CYS A 90 14.60 19.44 2.90
C CYS A 90 13.53 18.35 3.05
N LEU A 91 13.13 17.76 1.94
CA LEU A 91 12.40 16.50 1.96
C LEU A 91 13.33 15.37 1.51
N ILE A 92 13.21 14.21 2.13
CA ILE A 92 13.85 12.98 1.70
C ILE A 92 12.74 12.08 1.13
N GLU A 93 12.83 11.80 -0.16
CA GLU A 93 11.89 10.93 -0.85
C GLU A 93 12.45 9.52 -0.95
N THR A 94 11.68 8.54 -0.51
CA THR A 94 11.97 7.12 -0.68
C THR A 94 10.83 6.43 -1.40
N THR A 95 11.14 5.38 -2.19
CA THR A 95 10.15 4.62 -2.94
C THR A 95 10.27 3.15 -2.56
N VAL A 96 9.12 2.51 -2.39
CA VAL A 96 9.00 1.06 -2.23
C VAL A 96 7.92 0.55 -3.19
N GLU A 97 8.06 -0.70 -3.62
CA GLU A 97 7.04 -1.39 -4.40
C GLU A 97 5.84 -1.76 -3.53
N GLY A 98 4.68 -1.83 -4.16
CA GLY A 98 3.41 -2.10 -3.51
C GLY A 98 2.78 -0.85 -2.87
N ILE A 99 1.49 -0.92 -2.63
CA ILE A 99 0.73 0.11 -1.92
C ILE A 99 0.75 -0.21 -0.43
N ASN A 100 1.31 0.73 0.33
CA ASN A 100 1.44 0.64 1.77
C ASN A 100 0.64 1.78 2.42
N PRO A 101 -0.66 1.58 2.64
CA PRO A 101 -1.56 2.62 3.13
C PRO A 101 -1.26 2.99 4.59
N VAL A 102 -1.52 4.26 4.92
CA VAL A 102 -1.50 4.76 6.29
C VAL A 102 -2.93 4.99 6.73
N LYS A 103 -3.36 4.20 7.72
CA LYS A 103 -4.65 4.35 8.39
C LYS A 103 -4.41 4.59 9.87
N ALA A 104 -5.26 5.37 10.52
CA ALA A 104 -5.07 5.76 11.91
C ALA A 104 -5.07 4.59 12.91
N ASP A 105 -5.75 3.49 12.58
CA ASP A 105 -5.84 2.30 13.43
C ASP A 105 -4.64 1.36 13.32
N ALA A 106 -3.73 1.60 12.42
CA ALA A 106 -2.58 0.73 12.22
C ALA A 106 -1.56 0.93 13.36
N ARG A 107 -1.81 0.34 14.51
CA ARG A 107 -0.81 0.18 15.58
C ARG A 107 0.35 -0.74 15.17
N THR A 108 0.23 -1.39 14.04
CA THR A 108 1.23 -2.22 13.41
C THR A 108 1.74 -1.55 12.14
N ARG A 109 2.97 -1.84 11.76
CA ARG A 109 3.57 -1.38 10.50
C ARG A 109 2.57 -1.60 9.37
N ALA A 110 2.26 -0.54 8.63
CA ALA A 110 1.38 -0.64 7.48
C ALA A 110 1.94 -1.71 6.53
N ASN A 111 1.17 -2.76 6.31
CA ASN A 111 1.50 -3.83 5.37
C ASN A 111 1.09 -3.39 3.97
N ILE A 112 1.79 -3.90 2.97
CA ILE A 112 1.40 -3.76 1.57
C ILE A 112 -0.03 -4.30 1.42
N GLU A 113 -0.89 -3.54 0.73
CA GLU A 113 -2.26 -3.97 0.44
C GLU A 113 -2.21 -5.15 -0.55
N THR A 114 -2.71 -6.31 -0.13
CA THR A 114 -2.71 -7.53 -0.93
C THR A 114 -4.10 -8.00 -1.33
N THR A 115 -5.16 -7.34 -0.83
CA THR A 115 -6.54 -7.73 -1.10
C THR A 115 -7.39 -6.52 -1.48
N ILE A 116 -8.44 -6.75 -2.27
CA ILE A 116 -9.45 -5.71 -2.49
C ILE A 116 -10.33 -5.58 -1.25
N GLY A 117 -10.54 -4.35 -0.78
CA GLY A 117 -11.27 -4.08 0.48
C GLY A 117 -12.80 -4.08 0.36
N GLY A 118 -13.39 -4.52 -0.76
CA GLY A 118 -14.85 -4.49 -0.95
C GLY A 118 -15.31 -4.82 -2.36
N ASP A 119 -16.56 -4.48 -2.69
CA ASP A 119 -17.16 -4.75 -3.98
C ASP A 119 -16.43 -4.03 -5.13
N PHE A 120 -16.45 -4.66 -6.29
CA PHE A 120 -15.91 -4.13 -7.54
C PHE A 120 -16.94 -4.12 -8.66
N SER A 121 -16.63 -3.49 -9.78
CA SER A 121 -17.43 -3.52 -10.99
C SER A 121 -16.80 -4.44 -12.02
N SER A 122 -17.58 -5.37 -12.61
CA SER A 122 -17.11 -6.24 -13.67
C SER A 122 -17.80 -5.93 -15.00
N THR A 123 -17.07 -6.06 -16.11
CA THR A 123 -17.57 -5.91 -17.48
C THR A 123 -17.16 -7.14 -18.27
N GLY A 124 -18.10 -7.73 -19.00
CA GLY A 124 -17.87 -8.92 -19.81
C GLY A 124 -18.12 -8.65 -21.29
N ILE A 125 -17.24 -9.19 -22.14
CA ILE A 125 -17.40 -9.28 -23.59
C ILE A 125 -17.31 -10.76 -24.00
N ARG A 126 -17.97 -11.16 -25.10
CA ARG A 126 -18.00 -12.54 -25.52
C ARG A 126 -18.09 -12.71 -27.04
N GLY A 127 -17.83 -13.90 -27.54
CA GLY A 127 -17.88 -14.24 -28.94
C GLY A 127 -17.91 -15.74 -29.23
N VAL A 128 -18.05 -16.08 -30.50
CA VAL A 128 -18.10 -17.48 -30.96
C VAL A 128 -16.72 -18.13 -31.04
N ALA A 129 -15.66 -17.33 -31.12
CA ALA A 129 -14.26 -17.78 -31.13
C ALA A 129 -13.37 -16.75 -30.42
N ALA A 130 -12.18 -17.16 -29.95
CA ALA A 130 -11.21 -16.28 -29.32
C ALA A 130 -10.89 -15.03 -30.14
N THR A 131 -10.79 -15.19 -31.47
CA THR A 131 -10.50 -14.13 -32.43
C THR A 131 -11.70 -13.24 -32.78
N SER A 132 -12.90 -13.61 -32.33
CA SER A 132 -14.15 -12.90 -32.64
C SER A 132 -14.93 -12.51 -31.38
N ILE A 133 -14.22 -12.26 -30.28
CA ILE A 133 -14.83 -11.67 -29.08
C ILE A 133 -15.25 -10.25 -29.43
N LEU A 134 -16.55 -10.01 -29.36
CA LEU A 134 -17.16 -8.73 -29.71
C LEU A 134 -17.10 -7.77 -28.51
N THR A 135 -16.60 -6.56 -28.75
CA THR A 135 -16.52 -5.51 -27.73
C THR A 135 -17.81 -4.71 -27.62
N THR A 136 -18.63 -4.71 -28.66
CA THR A 136 -19.95 -4.02 -28.68
C THR A 136 -21.03 -4.89 -29.34
N PRO A 137 -22.22 -4.96 -28.72
CA PRO A 137 -22.49 -4.51 -27.35
C PRO A 137 -21.74 -5.38 -26.34
N GLU A 138 -21.35 -4.81 -25.22
CA GLU A 138 -20.82 -5.60 -24.10
C GLU A 138 -21.87 -6.64 -23.68
N TRP A 139 -21.44 -7.82 -23.30
CA TRP A 139 -22.32 -8.83 -22.73
C TRP A 139 -23.00 -8.30 -21.47
N PHE A 140 -22.20 -7.70 -20.59
CA PHE A 140 -22.68 -6.88 -19.48
C PHE A 140 -21.64 -5.82 -19.14
N LYS A 141 -22.07 -4.70 -18.58
CA LYS A 141 -21.22 -3.57 -18.27
C LYS A 141 -21.32 -3.18 -16.81
N ALA A 142 -20.17 -3.00 -16.18
CA ALA A 142 -20.03 -2.45 -14.84
C ALA A 142 -20.97 -3.09 -13.81
N ALA A 143 -21.19 -4.42 -13.94
CA ALA A 143 -22.02 -5.18 -13.01
C ALA A 143 -21.39 -5.18 -11.62
N LYS A 144 -22.19 -4.90 -10.59
CA LYS A 144 -21.73 -4.94 -9.21
C LYS A 144 -21.39 -6.37 -8.83
N THR A 145 -20.16 -6.56 -8.33
CA THR A 145 -19.59 -7.86 -8.00
C THR A 145 -19.00 -7.79 -6.60
N LYS A 146 -19.26 -8.82 -5.81
CA LYS A 146 -18.73 -8.95 -4.44
C LYS A 146 -17.22 -9.20 -4.45
N SER A 147 -16.54 -8.90 -3.36
CA SER A 147 -15.12 -9.19 -3.20
C SER A 147 -14.74 -10.68 -3.34
N ASN A 148 -15.70 -11.59 -3.14
CA ASN A 148 -15.52 -13.02 -3.37
C ASN A 148 -15.71 -13.46 -4.84
N GLY A 149 -15.99 -12.53 -5.75
CA GLY A 149 -16.15 -12.79 -7.19
C GLY A 149 -17.56 -13.15 -7.65
N GLU A 150 -18.55 -13.16 -6.77
CA GLU A 150 -19.95 -13.38 -7.15
C GLU A 150 -20.62 -12.10 -7.63
N LEU A 151 -21.36 -12.17 -8.73
CA LEU A 151 -22.17 -11.06 -9.18
C LEU A 151 -23.43 -10.92 -8.30
N TYR A 152 -23.83 -9.70 -7.97
CA TYR A 152 -25.10 -9.44 -7.27
C TYR A 152 -26.33 -9.81 -8.10
N THR A 153 -26.23 -9.64 -9.42
CA THR A 153 -27.22 -10.12 -10.37
C THR A 153 -26.61 -11.26 -11.16
N PRO A 154 -27.06 -12.51 -10.97
CA PRO A 154 -26.48 -13.67 -11.63
C PRO A 154 -26.56 -13.56 -13.16
N ILE A 155 -25.47 -13.84 -13.84
CA ILE A 155 -25.36 -13.87 -15.30
C ILE A 155 -24.95 -15.28 -15.71
N ARG A 156 -25.63 -15.86 -16.70
CA ARG A 156 -25.34 -17.20 -17.18
C ARG A 156 -24.41 -17.15 -18.38
N TRP A 157 -23.50 -18.13 -18.44
CA TRP A 157 -22.74 -18.40 -19.65
C TRP A 157 -23.68 -18.81 -20.79
N SER A 158 -23.23 -18.59 -22.00
CA SER A 158 -23.93 -19.09 -23.20
C SER A 158 -22.98 -19.96 -24.01
N PHE A 159 -23.39 -21.20 -24.23
CA PHE A 159 -22.60 -22.12 -25.06
C PHE A 159 -22.59 -21.73 -26.54
N ALA A 160 -23.54 -20.88 -26.98
CA ALA A 160 -23.54 -20.32 -28.33
C ALA A 160 -22.46 -19.26 -28.54
N GLN A 161 -21.94 -18.68 -27.47
CA GLN A 161 -20.83 -17.70 -27.47
C GLN A 161 -19.86 -18.06 -26.32
N PRO A 162 -19.08 -19.13 -26.50
CA PRO A 162 -18.33 -19.73 -25.38
C PRO A 162 -17.02 -19.03 -25.07
N TRP A 163 -16.59 -18.09 -25.88
CA TRP A 163 -15.37 -17.32 -25.62
C TRP A 163 -15.72 -15.98 -24.99
N ALA A 164 -15.00 -15.63 -23.93
CA ALA A 164 -15.22 -14.38 -23.21
C ALA A 164 -13.91 -13.76 -22.73
N ARG A 165 -13.99 -12.47 -22.37
CA ARG A 165 -12.99 -11.75 -21.60
C ARG A 165 -13.71 -10.88 -20.60
N PHE A 166 -13.19 -10.82 -19.38
CA PHE A 166 -13.77 -10.01 -18.33
C PHE A 166 -12.76 -9.00 -17.81
N PHE A 167 -13.29 -7.86 -17.45
CA PHE A 167 -12.54 -6.76 -16.87
C PHE A 167 -13.15 -6.40 -15.53
N ALA A 168 -12.29 -6.06 -14.57
CA ALA A 168 -12.72 -5.66 -13.25
C ALA A 168 -12.11 -4.32 -12.84
N VAL A 169 -12.90 -3.52 -12.14
CA VAL A 169 -12.54 -2.19 -11.63
C VAL A 169 -12.93 -2.09 -10.16
N TYR A 170 -11.96 -1.87 -9.29
CA TYR A 170 -12.14 -1.60 -7.88
C TYR A 170 -11.72 -0.16 -7.56
N PRO A 171 -12.46 0.57 -6.72
CA PRO A 171 -13.73 0.21 -6.09
C PRO A 171 -14.88 0.14 -7.10
N SER A 172 -16.01 -0.46 -6.67
CA SER A 172 -17.23 -0.48 -7.51
C SER A 172 -17.66 0.96 -7.84
N LYS A 173 -18.12 1.19 -9.08
CA LYS A 173 -18.68 2.48 -9.51
C LYS A 173 -19.82 2.97 -8.60
N ASP A 174 -20.54 2.04 -7.98
CA ASP A 174 -21.65 2.38 -7.08
C ASP A 174 -21.19 2.80 -5.68
N SER A 175 -19.93 2.50 -5.33
CA SER A 175 -19.33 2.84 -4.02
C SER A 175 -18.33 4.01 -4.09
N TYR A 176 -18.00 4.47 -5.30
CA TYR A 176 -17.04 5.58 -5.50
C TYR A 176 -17.38 6.40 -6.72
N SER A 177 -17.94 7.59 -6.50
CA SER A 177 -18.45 8.49 -7.56
C SER A 177 -17.36 9.17 -8.40
N LYS A 178 -16.08 8.95 -8.07
CA LYS A 178 -14.94 9.59 -8.77
C LYS A 178 -14.42 8.77 -9.96
N LEU A 179 -15.10 7.69 -10.31
CA LEU A 179 -14.79 6.88 -11.48
C LEU A 179 -16.03 6.67 -12.36
N THR A 180 -15.81 6.67 -13.66
CA THR A 180 -16.84 6.37 -14.66
C THR A 180 -16.25 5.33 -15.63
N ILE A 181 -16.88 4.17 -15.72
CA ILE A 181 -16.50 3.13 -16.69
C ILE A 181 -17.18 3.49 -18.02
N ASN A 182 -16.38 3.75 -19.04
CA ASN A 182 -16.87 4.18 -20.36
C ASN A 182 -17.41 2.99 -21.16
N ASP A 183 -18.33 3.26 -22.11
CA ASP A 183 -18.75 2.29 -23.10
C ASP A 183 -17.59 1.91 -24.01
N MET A 184 -17.52 0.65 -24.40
CA MET A 184 -16.56 0.19 -25.40
C MET A 184 -17.12 0.45 -26.80
N THR A 185 -16.23 0.82 -27.71
CA THR A 185 -16.50 0.89 -29.15
C THR A 185 -16.02 -0.37 -29.85
N SER A 186 -16.40 -0.58 -31.09
CA SER A 186 -15.96 -1.75 -31.87
C SER A 186 -14.45 -1.80 -32.12
N THR A 187 -13.74 -0.68 -31.92
CA THR A 187 -12.28 -0.56 -32.08
C THR A 187 -11.53 -0.71 -30.76
N ASP A 188 -12.23 -0.68 -29.62
CA ASP A 188 -11.62 -0.85 -28.34
C ASP A 188 -11.29 -2.31 -28.08
N ASN A 189 -10.18 -2.58 -27.43
CA ASN A 189 -9.81 -3.92 -26.98
C ASN A 189 -9.92 -4.11 -25.46
N ALA A 190 -10.17 -3.04 -24.73
CA ALA A 190 -10.40 -2.99 -23.29
C ALA A 190 -11.21 -1.74 -22.93
N PRO A 191 -12.01 -1.78 -21.87
CA PRO A 191 -12.72 -0.60 -21.38
C PRO A 191 -11.74 0.47 -20.88
N SER A 192 -12.24 1.71 -20.81
CA SER A 192 -11.53 2.80 -20.17
C SER A 192 -12.31 3.35 -18.99
N VAL A 193 -11.61 4.01 -18.08
CA VAL A 193 -12.19 4.63 -16.88
C VAL A 193 -11.76 6.08 -16.83
N ASP A 194 -12.72 7.00 -16.78
CA ASP A 194 -12.44 8.37 -16.41
C ASP A 194 -12.35 8.42 -14.88
N PHE A 195 -11.18 8.74 -14.36
CA PHE A 195 -10.91 8.75 -12.93
C PHE A 195 -10.56 10.16 -12.46
N THR A 196 -11.14 10.54 -11.33
CA THR A 196 -10.86 11.82 -10.66
C THR A 196 -10.33 11.53 -9.26
N VAL A 197 -9.18 12.06 -8.92
CA VAL A 197 -8.63 12.03 -7.56
C VAL A 197 -9.50 12.90 -6.66
N GLU A 198 -9.95 12.35 -5.55
CA GLU A 198 -10.70 13.11 -4.53
C GLU A 198 -9.76 14.13 -3.89
N PRO A 199 -10.09 15.43 -3.91
CA PRO A 199 -9.23 16.46 -3.32
C PRO A 199 -9.01 16.30 -1.83
N ASN A 200 -10.00 15.83 -1.06
CA ASN A 200 -9.85 15.48 0.33
C ASN A 200 -9.26 14.08 0.47
N VAL A 201 -8.02 14.00 0.92
CA VAL A 201 -7.27 12.74 1.02
C VAL A 201 -7.97 11.70 1.90
N ARG A 202 -8.70 12.12 2.95
CA ARG A 202 -9.44 11.21 3.83
C ARG A 202 -10.48 10.37 3.09
N ASN A 203 -11.03 10.91 1.99
CA ASN A 203 -12.05 10.26 1.17
C ASN A 203 -11.48 9.52 -0.04
N GLN A 204 -10.18 9.60 -0.28
CA GLN A 204 -9.54 8.89 -1.39
C GLN A 204 -9.60 7.37 -1.17
N LYS A 205 -9.78 6.66 -2.26
CA LYS A 205 -9.70 5.21 -2.32
C LYS A 205 -8.67 4.78 -3.35
N ASP A 206 -8.05 3.66 -3.12
CA ASP A 206 -7.17 3.06 -4.13
C ASP A 206 -8.00 2.63 -5.35
N PHE A 207 -7.38 2.68 -6.51
CA PHE A 207 -7.97 2.28 -7.77
C PHE A 207 -7.16 1.10 -8.34
N MET A 208 -7.85 -0.03 -8.50
CA MET A 208 -7.25 -1.27 -8.98
C MET A 208 -8.05 -1.84 -10.15
N THR A 209 -7.37 -2.52 -11.04
CA THR A 209 -8.00 -3.16 -12.21
C THR A 209 -7.47 -4.57 -12.42
N ALA A 210 -8.30 -5.41 -13.05
CA ALA A 210 -7.91 -6.76 -13.46
C ALA A 210 -8.55 -7.13 -14.80
N CYS A 211 -7.96 -8.10 -15.48
CA CYS A 211 -8.50 -8.73 -16.68
C CYS A 211 -8.25 -10.24 -16.61
N THR A 212 -9.23 -11.05 -16.98
CA THR A 212 -9.08 -12.52 -17.02
C THR A 212 -8.22 -13.02 -18.17
N GLY A 213 -7.92 -12.15 -19.17
CA GLY A 213 -7.50 -12.63 -20.46
C GLY A 213 -8.65 -13.40 -21.17
N GLU A 214 -8.32 -14.27 -22.09
CA GLU A 214 -9.30 -15.09 -22.80
C GLU A 214 -9.77 -16.25 -21.92
N VAL A 215 -11.08 -16.45 -21.87
CA VAL A 215 -11.73 -17.53 -21.13
C VAL A 215 -12.60 -18.32 -22.09
N HIS A 216 -12.51 -19.64 -22.03
CA HIS A 216 -13.28 -20.56 -22.86
C HIS A 216 -14.24 -21.39 -22.01
N TYR A 217 -15.54 -21.25 -22.24
CA TYR A 217 -16.59 -22.11 -21.68
C TYR A 217 -16.67 -23.40 -22.50
N ALA A 218 -15.75 -24.34 -22.24
CA ALA A 218 -15.53 -25.54 -23.06
C ALA A 218 -16.58 -26.63 -22.86
N THR A 219 -17.08 -26.78 -21.64
CA THR A 219 -18.05 -27.84 -21.25
C THR A 219 -19.30 -27.19 -20.71
N GLN A 220 -20.42 -27.50 -21.29
CA GLN A 220 -21.71 -27.00 -20.84
C GLN A 220 -22.01 -27.45 -19.40
N GLY A 221 -22.37 -26.52 -18.54
CA GLY A 221 -22.66 -26.78 -17.11
C GLY A 221 -21.43 -26.67 -16.19
N GLU A 222 -20.20 -26.68 -16.71
CA GLU A 222 -19.00 -26.55 -15.91
C GLU A 222 -18.51 -25.09 -15.90
N HIS A 223 -18.12 -24.59 -14.71
CA HIS A 223 -17.57 -23.25 -14.60
C HIS A 223 -16.17 -23.19 -15.22
N PRO A 224 -15.92 -22.29 -16.18
CA PRO A 224 -14.55 -22.03 -16.61
C PRO A 224 -13.78 -21.27 -15.53
N THR A 225 -12.47 -21.45 -15.51
CA THR A 225 -11.59 -20.68 -14.64
C THR A 225 -11.58 -19.21 -15.07
N THR A 226 -11.96 -18.31 -14.16
CA THR A 226 -12.06 -16.87 -14.39
C THR A 226 -11.29 -16.10 -13.32
N ASN A 227 -9.97 -16.19 -13.36
CA ASN A 227 -9.09 -15.53 -12.37
C ASN A 227 -8.99 -14.03 -12.62
N LEU A 228 -9.06 -13.26 -11.54
CA LEU A 228 -8.84 -11.82 -11.52
C LEU A 228 -7.66 -11.50 -10.60
N ASP A 229 -6.54 -11.15 -11.20
CA ASP A 229 -5.35 -10.67 -10.51
C ASP A 229 -5.38 -9.14 -10.52
N PHE A 230 -5.87 -8.54 -9.43
CA PHE A 230 -5.95 -7.09 -9.34
C PHE A 230 -4.57 -6.45 -9.27
N ARG A 231 -4.44 -5.26 -9.87
CA ARG A 231 -3.22 -4.44 -9.91
C ARG A 231 -3.57 -3.01 -9.58
N HIS A 232 -2.73 -2.37 -8.77
CA HIS A 232 -2.88 -0.96 -8.44
C HIS A 232 -2.61 -0.09 -9.66
N ALA A 233 -3.52 0.82 -9.96
CA ALA A 233 -3.37 1.79 -11.03
C ALA A 233 -2.87 3.17 -10.54
N LEU A 234 -2.83 3.40 -9.22
CA LEU A 234 -2.38 4.65 -8.61
C LEU A 234 -1.01 4.50 -7.95
N THR A 235 -0.40 5.63 -7.64
CA THR A 235 0.76 5.75 -6.75
C THR A 235 0.29 6.19 -5.37
N ALA A 236 0.74 5.52 -4.32
CA ALA A 236 0.53 5.96 -2.95
C ALA A 236 1.62 6.94 -2.53
N ILE A 237 1.22 8.04 -1.88
CA ILE A 237 2.16 9.01 -1.32
C ILE A 237 1.80 9.24 0.13
N ARG A 238 2.79 9.27 0.99
CA ARG A 238 2.64 9.56 2.41
C ARG A 238 3.71 10.53 2.88
N PHE A 239 3.36 11.33 3.87
CA PHE A 239 4.30 12.22 4.53
C PHE A 239 4.79 11.59 5.84
N ALA A 240 6.01 11.93 6.23
CA ALA A 240 6.59 11.48 7.48
C ALA A 240 7.40 12.60 8.14
N VAL A 241 7.51 12.54 9.45
CA VAL A 241 8.41 13.39 10.24
C VAL A 241 9.78 12.73 10.25
N GLY A 242 10.81 13.48 9.91
CA GLY A 242 12.19 13.01 9.97
C GLY A 242 12.72 12.96 11.40
N GLN A 243 13.79 12.20 11.58
CA GLN A 243 14.42 12.01 12.88
C GLN A 243 15.31 13.18 13.29
N ASN A 244 15.81 13.94 12.33
CA ASN A 244 16.81 14.98 12.56
C ASN A 244 16.23 16.40 12.66
N LEU A 245 14.90 16.55 12.72
CA LEU A 245 14.28 17.86 12.95
C LEU A 245 14.62 18.37 14.34
N SER A 246 15.24 19.55 14.40
CA SER A 246 15.67 20.19 15.65
C SER A 246 14.73 21.31 16.12
N TRP A 247 13.61 21.48 15.46
CA TRP A 247 12.61 22.50 15.79
C TRP A 247 11.26 21.85 16.15
N ASN A 248 10.61 22.47 17.14
CA ASN A 248 9.33 22.01 17.69
C ASN A 248 8.19 22.79 17.05
N LYS A 249 7.49 22.15 16.09
CA LYS A 249 6.34 22.73 15.41
C LYS A 249 5.26 21.68 15.23
N THR A 250 4.01 22.11 15.16
CA THR A 250 2.86 21.22 14.95
C THR A 250 2.33 21.35 13.53
N ILE A 251 2.38 20.27 12.78
CA ILE A 251 1.82 20.17 11.43
C ILE A 251 0.31 20.04 11.53
N ASP A 252 -0.42 20.91 10.84
CA ASP A 252 -1.89 20.90 10.77
C ASP A 252 -2.43 20.54 9.38
N LYS A 253 -1.58 20.64 8.33
CA LYS A 253 -1.98 20.35 6.95
C LYS A 253 -0.79 19.95 6.10
N VAL A 254 -1.02 18.98 5.20
CA VAL A 254 -0.08 18.63 4.11
C VAL A 254 -0.84 18.54 2.79
N GLU A 255 -0.19 18.91 1.69
CA GLU A 255 -0.80 18.94 0.36
C GLU A 255 0.17 18.45 -0.72
N ILE A 256 -0.40 17.89 -1.77
CA ILE A 256 0.26 17.73 -3.08
C ILE A 256 -0.41 18.71 -4.03
N ARG A 257 0.34 19.66 -4.57
CA ARG A 257 -0.16 20.75 -5.40
C ARG A 257 0.26 20.59 -6.85
N ASN A 258 -0.60 21.04 -7.76
CA ASN A 258 -0.38 21.02 -9.20
C ASN A 258 -0.15 19.61 -9.78
N ALA A 259 -0.71 18.58 -9.13
CA ALA A 259 -0.70 17.22 -9.63
C ALA A 259 -1.87 16.95 -10.57
N ILE A 260 -1.77 15.93 -11.41
CA ILE A 260 -2.89 15.46 -12.21
C ILE A 260 -3.96 14.90 -11.28
N MET A 261 -5.17 15.50 -11.32
CA MET A 261 -6.31 15.11 -10.52
C MET A 261 -7.40 14.40 -11.33
N LYS A 262 -7.38 14.52 -12.66
CA LYS A 262 -8.32 13.83 -13.52
C LYS A 262 -7.63 13.38 -14.80
N SER A 263 -7.83 12.11 -15.15
CA SER A 263 -7.27 11.50 -16.35
C SER A 263 -8.09 10.28 -16.76
N LYS A 264 -7.86 9.77 -17.95
CA LYS A 264 -8.45 8.54 -18.48
C LYS A 264 -7.45 7.39 -18.32
N TYR A 265 -7.92 6.28 -17.77
CA TYR A 265 -7.17 5.04 -17.67
C TYR A 265 -7.73 4.00 -18.64
N LYS A 266 -6.88 3.42 -19.46
CA LYS A 266 -7.21 2.29 -20.32
C LYS A 266 -6.80 1.00 -19.62
N LEU A 267 -7.74 0.08 -19.43
CA LEU A 267 -7.46 -1.21 -18.82
C LEU A 267 -6.60 -2.08 -19.76
N SER A 268 -5.88 -3.02 -19.17
CA SER A 268 -5.25 -4.09 -19.94
C SER A 268 -6.29 -5.06 -20.49
N ASN A 269 -6.04 -5.60 -21.66
CA ASN A 269 -6.77 -6.77 -22.21
C ASN A 269 -6.02 -8.09 -21.97
N ALA A 270 -4.90 -8.06 -21.25
CA ALA A 270 -4.08 -9.22 -20.91
C ALA A 270 -4.18 -9.53 -19.41
N PHE A 271 -4.15 -10.81 -19.07
CA PHE A 271 -4.21 -11.29 -17.70
C PHE A 271 -3.10 -10.70 -16.80
N ASN A 272 -1.91 -10.55 -17.35
CA ASN A 272 -0.76 -10.00 -16.61
C ASN A 272 -0.74 -8.46 -16.48
N GLY A 273 -1.79 -7.77 -16.90
CA GLY A 273 -1.90 -6.31 -16.81
C GLY A 273 -1.12 -5.54 -17.89
N ALA A 274 -0.46 -6.22 -18.81
CA ALA A 274 0.35 -5.56 -19.85
C ALA A 274 -0.50 -4.65 -20.75
N GLY A 275 0.00 -3.44 -21.03
CA GLY A 275 -0.68 -2.47 -21.89
C GLY A 275 -1.72 -1.59 -21.19
N ALA A 276 -1.94 -1.76 -19.88
CA ALA A 276 -2.70 -0.79 -19.11
C ALA A 276 -1.95 0.56 -19.07
N THR A 277 -2.68 1.67 -19.22
CA THR A 277 -2.00 2.97 -19.30
C THR A 277 -2.91 4.13 -18.91
N TRP A 278 -2.30 5.19 -18.36
CA TRP A 278 -2.92 6.49 -18.15
C TRP A 278 -2.73 7.35 -19.40
N ASP A 279 -3.82 7.89 -19.94
CA ASP A 279 -3.76 8.95 -20.95
C ASP A 279 -3.83 10.30 -20.24
N ASN A 280 -2.68 10.88 -20.01
CA ASN A 280 -2.56 12.18 -19.36
C ASN A 280 -2.64 13.36 -20.33
N THR A 281 -3.00 13.14 -21.59
CA THR A 281 -3.22 14.20 -22.57
C THR A 281 -4.45 15.02 -22.20
N GLY A 282 -4.28 16.32 -21.99
CA GLY A 282 -5.36 17.19 -21.54
C GLY A 282 -5.85 16.96 -20.11
N ALA A 283 -5.06 16.26 -19.29
CA ALA A 283 -5.40 15.97 -17.90
C ALA A 283 -5.58 17.26 -17.07
N THR A 284 -6.54 17.23 -16.14
CA THR A 284 -6.77 18.35 -15.23
C THR A 284 -5.86 18.28 -14.03
N ARG A 285 -5.20 19.39 -13.68
CA ARG A 285 -4.35 19.50 -12.51
C ARG A 285 -5.05 20.19 -11.35
N GLY A 286 -4.59 19.91 -10.14
CA GLY A 286 -5.15 20.49 -8.92
C GLY A 286 -4.36 20.12 -7.67
N THR A 287 -5.02 20.20 -6.54
CA THR A 287 -4.44 19.97 -5.23
C THR A 287 -5.19 18.88 -4.47
N ALA A 288 -4.45 17.94 -3.91
CA ALA A 288 -4.96 17.00 -2.91
C ALA A 288 -4.51 17.47 -1.53
N THR A 289 -5.44 17.52 -0.57
CA THR A 289 -5.24 18.10 0.76
C THR A 289 -5.58 17.12 1.86
N LEU A 290 -4.69 17.02 2.83
CA LEU A 290 -4.90 16.38 4.12
C LEU A 290 -4.77 17.44 5.21
N SER A 291 -5.89 17.83 5.81
CA SER A 291 -5.97 18.88 6.82
C SER A 291 -6.55 18.36 8.15
N GLY A 292 -6.56 19.22 9.17
CA GLY A 292 -7.03 18.86 10.49
C GLY A 292 -6.10 17.87 11.20
N LEU A 293 -4.80 18.02 10.94
CA LEU A 293 -3.74 17.26 11.60
C LEU A 293 -3.32 17.96 12.90
N SER A 294 -2.69 17.20 13.79
CA SER A 294 -2.02 17.72 14.98
C SER A 294 -0.78 16.86 15.25
N VAL A 295 0.22 16.99 14.38
CA VAL A 295 1.43 16.18 14.46
C VAL A 295 2.61 17.06 14.85
N ASN A 296 3.03 16.93 16.10
CA ASN A 296 4.19 17.65 16.61
C ASN A 296 5.49 17.00 16.17
N THR A 297 6.43 17.79 15.62
CA THR A 297 7.67 17.29 15.04
C THR A 297 8.65 16.74 16.08
N SER A 298 8.67 17.29 17.28
CA SER A 298 9.56 16.82 18.36
C SER A 298 9.06 15.52 19.03
N SER A 299 7.74 15.37 19.15
CA SER A 299 7.15 14.21 19.81
C SER A 299 6.98 13.00 18.88
N ASN A 300 7.13 13.17 17.56
CA ASN A 300 6.85 12.15 16.56
C ASN A 300 8.02 11.93 15.57
N PRO A 301 9.25 11.76 16.03
CA PRO A 301 10.36 11.50 15.11
C PRO A 301 10.17 10.14 14.40
N ASN A 302 10.50 10.10 13.10
CA ASN A 302 10.36 8.91 12.25
C ASN A 302 8.96 8.34 12.08
N VAL A 303 7.93 9.09 12.39
CA VAL A 303 6.54 8.64 12.31
C VAL A 303 5.90 9.16 11.02
N THR A 304 5.09 8.34 10.39
CA THR A 304 4.24 8.78 9.30
C THR A 304 3.22 9.79 9.83
N ILE A 305 3.02 10.88 9.09
CA ILE A 305 2.03 11.89 9.43
C ILE A 305 0.65 11.26 9.31
N MET A 306 -0.04 11.21 10.43
CA MET A 306 -1.39 10.71 10.54
C MET A 306 -2.17 11.53 11.56
N GLY A 307 -3.48 11.41 11.54
CA GLY A 307 -4.39 12.15 12.44
C GLY A 307 -5.30 11.20 13.21
N ASN A 308 -6.59 11.49 13.23
CA ASN A 308 -7.56 10.75 14.01
C ASN A 308 -7.87 9.37 13.45
N THR A 309 -8.33 8.49 14.35
CA THR A 309 -8.69 7.09 14.10
C THR A 309 -9.67 6.91 12.92
N GLY A 310 -9.46 5.91 12.09
CA GLY A 310 -10.38 5.46 11.04
C GLY A 310 -10.23 6.15 9.69
N ASP A 311 -9.47 7.24 9.60
CA ASP A 311 -9.29 8.00 8.37
C ASP A 311 -8.17 7.44 7.47
N ASN A 312 -8.26 7.72 6.18
CA ASN A 312 -7.17 7.49 5.23
C ASN A 312 -6.20 8.69 5.26
N PHE A 313 -4.91 8.43 5.38
CA PHE A 313 -3.83 9.42 5.34
C PHE A 313 -2.88 9.21 4.15
N THR A 314 -3.25 8.33 3.25
CA THR A 314 -2.49 8.03 2.03
C THR A 314 -3.06 8.82 0.86
N PHE A 315 -2.20 9.58 0.19
CA PHE A 315 -2.54 10.22 -1.06
C PHE A 315 -2.48 9.18 -2.18
N TYR A 316 -3.60 8.85 -2.78
CA TYR A 316 -3.68 8.02 -3.97
C TYR A 316 -3.70 8.92 -5.20
N MET A 317 -2.60 8.98 -5.92
CA MET A 317 -2.38 9.95 -7.00
C MET A 317 -2.17 9.26 -8.35
N ILE A 318 -2.62 9.91 -9.41
CA ILE A 318 -2.42 9.42 -10.78
C ILE A 318 -0.93 9.44 -11.13
N PRO A 319 -0.38 8.31 -11.64
CA PRO A 319 0.98 8.24 -12.14
C PRO A 319 1.27 9.31 -13.18
N GLN A 320 2.39 10.02 -13.02
CA GLN A 320 2.76 11.12 -13.89
C GLN A 320 4.24 11.47 -13.82
N VAL A 321 4.76 12.10 -14.85
CA VAL A 321 6.07 12.73 -14.84
C VAL A 321 5.99 14.00 -13.99
N LEU A 322 6.90 14.15 -13.03
CA LEU A 322 6.96 15.28 -12.09
C LEU A 322 7.93 16.34 -12.58
N THR A 323 9.07 15.92 -13.14
CA THR A 323 10.11 16.82 -13.64
C THR A 323 9.56 17.73 -14.73
N GLY A 324 9.71 19.04 -14.57
CA GLY A 324 9.20 20.04 -15.49
C GLY A 324 7.71 20.39 -15.31
N ASN A 325 6.97 19.68 -14.46
CA ASN A 325 5.53 19.88 -14.26
C ASN A 325 5.16 20.69 -13.01
N SER A 326 6.15 21.18 -12.27
CA SER A 326 5.97 22.02 -11.07
C SER A 326 5.03 21.43 -10.02
N VAL A 327 5.01 20.10 -9.88
CA VAL A 327 4.29 19.42 -8.80
C VAL A 327 5.02 19.66 -7.51
N THR A 328 4.32 20.07 -6.46
CA THR A 328 4.94 20.42 -5.18
C THR A 328 4.31 19.68 -4.01
N ALA A 329 5.13 19.30 -3.04
CA ALA A 329 4.71 18.92 -1.71
C ALA A 329 4.70 20.18 -0.83
N TYR A 330 3.65 20.32 -0.02
CA TYR A 330 3.46 21.46 0.87
C TYR A 330 3.14 20.98 2.28
N VAL A 331 3.75 21.60 3.27
CA VAL A 331 3.52 21.34 4.69
C VAL A 331 3.23 22.68 5.38
N HIS A 332 2.14 22.74 6.11
CA HIS A 332 1.71 23.88 6.92
C HIS A 332 1.72 23.53 8.40
N PHE A 333 2.06 24.51 9.21
CA PHE A 333 2.16 24.42 10.66
C PHE A 333 1.23 25.40 11.34
N THR A 334 0.80 25.11 12.53
CA THR A 334 -0.12 25.92 13.33
C THR A 334 0.38 27.35 13.62
N ASP A 335 1.68 27.60 13.53
CA ASP A 335 2.31 28.92 13.71
C ASP A 335 2.44 29.70 12.38
N ASN A 336 1.74 29.27 11.31
CA ASN A 336 1.82 29.80 9.95
C ASN A 336 3.22 29.66 9.30
N THR A 337 4.03 28.73 9.79
CA THR A 337 5.20 28.30 9.02
C THR A 337 4.73 27.44 7.85
N GLU A 338 5.36 27.66 6.69
CA GLU A 338 5.07 26.91 5.46
C GLU A 338 6.35 26.35 4.88
N ILE A 339 6.27 25.14 4.38
CA ILE A 339 7.36 24.47 3.67
C ILE A 339 6.83 23.98 2.33
N THR A 340 7.58 24.27 1.27
CA THR A 340 7.27 23.83 -0.09
C THR A 340 8.49 23.18 -0.73
N ALA A 341 8.30 22.02 -1.35
CA ALA A 341 9.35 21.33 -2.11
C ALA A 341 8.82 20.92 -3.49
N THR A 342 9.60 21.21 -4.54
CA THR A 342 9.27 20.74 -5.89
C THR A 342 9.67 19.28 -6.04
N LEU A 343 8.72 18.45 -6.43
CA LEU A 343 8.90 17.02 -6.66
C LEU A 343 9.56 16.79 -8.02
N LYS A 344 10.34 15.70 -8.14
CA LYS A 344 11.11 15.35 -9.35
C LYS A 344 10.96 13.87 -9.68
N GLY A 345 11.35 13.51 -10.90
CA GLY A 345 11.25 12.15 -11.40
C GLY A 345 9.86 11.84 -11.94
N GLU A 346 9.35 10.66 -11.67
CA GLU A 346 8.04 10.20 -12.08
C GLU A 346 7.37 9.35 -11.00
N TRP A 347 6.06 9.38 -10.92
CA TRP A 347 5.28 8.44 -10.13
C TRP A 347 4.88 7.25 -10.99
N LYS A 348 5.02 6.05 -10.43
CA LYS A 348 4.65 4.78 -11.05
C LYS A 348 3.50 4.14 -10.31
N ALA A 349 2.58 3.52 -11.05
CA ALA A 349 1.50 2.73 -10.48
C ALA A 349 2.05 1.62 -9.56
N GLY A 350 1.28 1.26 -8.54
CA GLY A 350 1.66 0.18 -7.63
C GLY A 350 2.86 0.47 -6.72
N THR A 351 3.30 1.73 -6.60
CA THR A 351 4.42 2.10 -5.71
C THR A 351 3.97 3.01 -4.58
N THR A 352 4.70 2.97 -3.46
CA THR A 352 4.53 3.90 -2.34
C THR A 352 5.73 4.83 -2.24
N ARG A 353 5.46 6.13 -2.25
CA ARG A 353 6.42 7.21 -2.02
C ARG A 353 6.27 7.75 -0.62
N THR A 354 7.38 7.87 0.11
CA THR A 354 7.40 8.54 1.41
C THR A 354 8.18 9.84 1.29
N LEU A 355 7.53 10.94 1.62
CA LEU A 355 8.11 12.28 1.68
C LEU A 355 8.42 12.60 3.15
N LYS A 356 9.66 12.42 3.55
CA LYS A 356 10.10 12.62 4.92
C LYS A 356 10.64 14.05 5.09
N LEU A 357 10.00 14.82 5.97
CA LEU A 357 10.45 16.15 6.33
C LEU A 357 11.74 16.04 7.15
N SER A 358 12.79 16.78 6.76
CA SER A 358 14.12 16.65 7.35
C SER A 358 14.85 17.99 7.34
N GLU A 359 15.93 18.11 8.07
CA GLU A 359 16.87 19.22 7.94
C GLU A 359 18.02 18.88 6.99
N LYS A 360 18.60 19.89 6.33
CA LYS A 360 19.75 19.71 5.43
C LYS A 360 21.00 19.32 6.20
N LYS A 361 21.10 19.84 7.43
CA LYS A 361 22.19 19.58 8.37
C LYS A 361 21.60 19.16 9.70
N SER A 362 22.32 18.38 10.47
CA SER A 362 21.93 18.10 11.85
C SER A 362 22.30 19.29 12.72
N ASN A 363 21.34 19.86 13.42
CA ASN A 363 21.53 20.92 14.41
C ASN A 363 21.35 20.39 15.84
N TRP A 364 21.39 19.07 16.00
CA TRP A 364 21.32 18.43 17.29
C TRP A 364 22.69 18.29 17.91
N ASP A 365 22.82 18.67 19.20
CA ASP A 365 23.95 18.35 20.03
C ASP A 365 23.74 17.00 20.70
N TYR A 366 24.66 16.08 20.52
CA TYR A 366 24.59 14.73 21.08
C TYR A 366 25.40 14.63 22.37
N SER A 367 24.80 14.05 23.40
CA SER A 367 25.43 13.83 24.69
C SER A 367 25.22 12.38 25.13
N ILE A 368 26.27 11.81 25.71
CA ILE A 368 26.22 10.54 26.42
C ILE A 368 26.85 10.74 27.79
N THR A 369 26.17 10.32 28.81
CA THR A 369 26.65 10.39 30.19
C THR A 369 26.65 9.00 30.77
N ALA A 370 27.78 8.58 31.30
CA ALA A 370 27.89 7.38 32.12
C ALA A 370 27.97 7.77 33.58
N THR A 371 27.17 7.14 34.40
CA THR A 371 27.23 7.31 35.87
C THR A 371 27.87 6.03 36.41
N ASP A 372 29.01 6.18 37.05
CA ASP A 372 29.66 5.08 37.72
C ASP A 372 28.83 4.61 38.92
N PRO A 373 28.78 3.33 39.25
CA PRO A 373 28.15 2.86 40.45
C PRO A 373 28.86 3.44 41.68
N SER A 374 28.10 3.83 42.68
CA SER A 374 28.53 4.61 43.80
C SER A 374 29.44 3.84 44.80
N ALA A 375 29.75 2.60 44.59
CA ALA A 375 30.63 1.79 45.39
C ALA A 375 31.75 1.19 44.50
N ALA A 376 32.85 1.85 44.46
CA ALA A 376 34.06 1.37 43.79
C ALA A 376 34.73 0.24 44.60
N ALA A 377 34.15 -0.92 44.57
CA ALA A 377 34.91 -2.12 44.91
C ALA A 377 35.44 -2.70 43.58
N TYR A 378 36.72 -2.82 43.48
CA TYR A 378 37.43 -3.42 42.33
C TYR A 378 37.01 -4.86 42.02
N ASP A 379 36.11 -5.40 42.77
CA ASP A 379 35.70 -6.81 42.73
C ASP A 379 34.17 -6.99 42.68
N GLN A 380 33.49 -6.03 42.12
CA GLN A 380 32.05 -6.15 41.95
C GLN A 380 31.74 -7.17 40.85
N THR A 381 31.35 -8.33 41.25
CA THR A 381 30.62 -9.26 40.42
C THR A 381 29.15 -8.78 40.24
N THR A 382 29.01 -7.54 39.81
CA THR A 382 28.10 -7.11 38.98
C THR A 382 26.59 -7.18 39.00
N THR A 383 25.97 -6.63 39.96
CA THR A 383 24.56 -6.24 39.87
C THR A 383 24.36 -4.72 39.81
N ASP A 384 25.44 -3.98 39.85
CA ASP A 384 25.36 -2.54 39.77
C ASP A 384 25.27 -2.10 38.32
N ASN A 385 24.13 -1.51 37.95
CA ASN A 385 23.92 -0.93 36.64
C ASN A 385 24.71 0.36 36.47
N TYR A 386 25.62 0.41 35.51
CA TYR A 386 26.15 1.67 35.03
C TYR A 386 24.98 2.47 34.41
N GLY A 387 24.68 3.61 34.97
CA GLY A 387 23.68 4.49 34.40
C GLY A 387 24.23 5.15 33.13
N ILE A 388 23.85 4.63 31.95
CA ILE A 388 24.17 5.26 30.68
C ILE A 388 22.94 5.96 30.18
N THR A 389 23.01 7.28 30.08
CA THR A 389 21.98 8.09 29.44
C THR A 389 22.55 8.69 28.17
N SER A 390 21.82 8.55 27.08
CA SER A 390 22.16 9.15 25.80
C SER A 390 20.97 9.95 25.29
N TYR A 391 21.24 11.21 24.99
CA TYR A 391 20.21 12.11 24.46
C TYR A 391 20.81 13.08 23.45
N ARG A 392 19.94 13.68 22.67
CA ARG A 392 20.26 14.80 21.80
C ARG A 392 19.46 16.03 22.23
N THR A 393 20.06 17.19 22.12
CA THR A 393 19.47 18.47 22.50
C THR A 393 19.31 19.33 21.24
N ALA A 394 18.11 19.82 20.99
CA ALA A 394 17.83 20.78 19.95
C ALA A 394 18.26 22.20 20.35
N PRO A 395 18.42 23.15 19.41
CA PRO A 395 18.75 24.54 19.70
C PRO A 395 17.74 25.25 20.64
N ASP A 396 16.51 24.79 20.69
CA ASP A 396 15.46 25.29 21.60
C ASP A 396 15.51 24.65 23.00
N GLY A 397 16.48 23.77 23.25
CA GLY A 397 16.64 23.07 24.51
C GLY A 397 15.83 21.77 24.61
N THR A 398 15.01 21.42 23.61
CA THR A 398 14.25 20.15 23.60
C THR A 398 15.20 18.97 23.58
N GLN A 399 15.00 18.03 24.54
CA GLN A 399 15.80 16.81 24.63
C GLN A 399 15.04 15.59 24.14
N GLN A 400 15.73 14.71 23.46
CA GLN A 400 15.22 13.41 23.00
C GLN A 400 16.20 12.30 23.33
N ALA A 401 15.71 11.20 23.88
CA ALA A 401 16.52 10.02 24.12
C ALA A 401 17.03 9.43 22.78
N VAL A 402 18.29 9.02 22.77
CA VAL A 402 18.93 8.40 21.61
C VAL A 402 19.36 7.00 21.97
N ALA A 403 19.11 6.04 21.08
CA ALA A 403 19.58 4.68 21.27
C ALA A 403 21.13 4.64 21.18
N TRP A 404 21.75 3.91 22.05
CA TRP A 404 23.19 3.69 22.10
C TRP A 404 23.52 2.19 22.12
N LYS A 405 24.75 1.84 21.77
CA LYS A 405 25.28 0.50 21.91
C LYS A 405 26.74 0.55 22.30
N VAL A 406 27.17 -0.42 23.08
CA VAL A 406 28.59 -0.67 23.32
C VAL A 406 29.18 -1.29 22.06
N VAL A 407 30.23 -0.69 21.49
CA VAL A 407 30.92 -1.20 20.31
C VAL A 407 32.27 -1.82 20.64
N GLY A 408 32.74 -1.61 21.85
CA GLY A 408 33.99 -2.17 22.37
C GLY A 408 34.26 -1.65 23.76
N TYR A 409 35.29 -2.21 24.40
CA TYR A 409 35.83 -1.73 25.67
C TYR A 409 37.37 -1.74 25.59
N SER A 410 38.01 -0.87 26.35
CA SER A 410 39.46 -0.87 26.54
C SER A 410 39.76 -1.04 28.02
N VAL A 411 40.72 -1.90 28.34
CA VAL A 411 41.18 -2.10 29.70
C VAL A 411 42.28 -1.11 30.10
N ASP A 412 42.82 -0.37 29.15
CA ASP A 412 44.00 0.49 29.33
C ASP A 412 43.67 2.01 29.23
N GLY A 413 42.44 2.39 29.48
CA GLY A 413 42.03 3.79 29.44
C GLY A 413 42.06 4.46 28.07
N GLY A 414 42.05 3.67 26.99
CA GLY A 414 41.79 4.18 25.64
C GLY A 414 43.03 4.68 24.88
N THR A 415 44.20 4.15 25.15
CA THR A 415 45.40 4.36 24.29
C THR A 415 45.47 3.34 23.18
#